data_895b3252cfa566ff70cd3e3c7c6cbc8e
#
_entry.id   895b3252cfa566ff70cd3e3c7c6cbc8e
#
_cell.length_a   1.000
_cell.length_b   1.000
_cell.length_c   1.000
_cell.angle_alpha   90.00
_cell.angle_beta   90.00
_cell.angle_gamma   90.00
#
_symmetry.space_group_name_H-M   'P 1'
#
loop_
_entity.id
_entity.type
_entity.pdbx_description
1 polymer ?
#
loop_
_entity_poly.entity_id
_entity_poly.type
_entity_poly.pdbx_seq_one_letter_code
_entity_poly.pdbx_strand_id
1 'polypeptide(L)'
;MDRIIYSIEESILDGTYQAYCPELIITAFGDTSDEAKESLRREIGSYLEDCEELGVLDEVLIEAGFYDNDEVWMSSLVTPPKEPKITII
;
A
#
# COMPACT_ATOMS: atom_id res chain seq x y z
N MET A 1 12.54 2.31 -7.90
CA MET A 1 11.95 2.33 -6.55
C MET A 1 11.99 0.93 -5.95
N ASP A 2 12.35 0.82 -4.69
CA ASP A 2 12.38 -0.45 -4.00
C ASP A 2 10.97 -1.01 -3.83
N ARG A 3 10.87 -2.31 -3.60
CA ARG A 3 9.59 -2.93 -3.34
C ARG A 3 9.03 -2.44 -2.01
N ILE A 4 7.74 -2.20 -1.99
CA ILE A 4 7.03 -1.74 -0.80
C ILE A 4 5.93 -2.74 -0.49
N ILE A 5 5.91 -3.21 0.74
CA ILE A 5 4.90 -4.15 1.23
C ILE A 5 3.97 -3.38 2.16
N TYR A 6 2.69 -3.37 1.83
CA TYR A 6 1.67 -2.68 2.60
C TYR A 6 0.42 -3.55 2.69
N SER A 7 -0.47 -3.20 3.58
CA SER A 7 -1.73 -3.93 3.75
C SER A 7 -2.84 -3.32 2.90
N ILE A 8 -3.79 -4.16 2.52
CA ILE A 8 -5.01 -3.72 1.84
C ILE A 8 -6.19 -4.25 2.63
N GLU A 9 -7.10 -3.35 2.97
CA GLU A 9 -8.39 -3.70 3.54
C GLU A 9 -9.46 -3.55 2.47
N GLU A 10 -10.35 -4.52 2.39
CA GLU A 10 -11.41 -4.52 1.40
C GLU A 10 -12.76 -4.41 2.08
N SER A 11 -13.68 -3.71 1.43
CA SER A 11 -15.06 -3.63 1.86
C SER A 11 -15.96 -3.47 0.64
N ILE A 12 -17.26 -3.67 0.87
CA ILE A 12 -18.28 -3.47 -0.16
C ILE A 12 -19.24 -2.42 0.39
N LEU A 13 -19.49 -1.40 -0.43
CA LEU A 13 -20.42 -0.34 -0.08
C LEU A 13 -21.35 -0.10 -1.26
N ASP A 14 -22.64 -0.39 -1.07
CA ASP A 14 -23.66 -0.22 -2.10
C ASP A 14 -23.31 -0.91 -3.43
N GLY A 15 -22.78 -2.12 -3.35
CA GLY A 15 -22.42 -2.89 -4.55
C GLY A 15 -21.10 -2.48 -5.19
N THR A 16 -20.41 -1.49 -4.63
CA THR A 16 -19.09 -1.04 -5.10
C THR A 16 -18.02 -1.61 -4.18
N TYR A 17 -16.97 -2.17 -4.76
CA TYR A 17 -15.85 -2.67 -4.00
C TYR A 17 -14.89 -1.52 -3.67
N GLN A 18 -14.43 -1.53 -2.44
CA GLN A 18 -13.47 -0.53 -1.95
C GLN A 18 -12.21 -1.23 -1.50
N ALA A 19 -11.07 -0.71 -1.90
CA ALA A 19 -9.77 -1.14 -1.40
C ALA A 19 -9.10 0.04 -0.70
N TYR A 20 -8.56 -0.20 0.47
CA TYR A 20 -8.01 0.84 1.33
C TYR A 20 -6.62 0.44 1.83
N CYS A 21 -5.67 1.36 1.73
CA CYS A 21 -4.34 1.21 2.32
C CYS A 21 -4.28 2.06 3.59
N PRO A 22 -4.34 1.43 4.77
CA PRO A 22 -4.34 2.21 6.02
C PRO A 22 -3.03 2.94 6.29
N GLU A 23 -1.91 2.42 5.83
CA GLU A 23 -0.61 3.07 6.03
C GLU A 23 -0.53 4.43 5.36
N LEU A 24 -1.03 4.51 4.13
CA LEU A 24 -0.94 5.73 3.33
C LEU A 24 -2.26 6.51 3.28
N ILE A 25 -3.32 5.96 3.85
CA ILE A 25 -4.66 6.57 3.87
C ILE A 25 -5.14 6.85 2.45
N ILE A 26 -4.99 5.87 1.58
CA ILE A 26 -5.44 5.95 0.19
C ILE A 26 -6.54 4.93 -0.03
N THR A 27 -7.61 5.35 -0.67
CA THR A 27 -8.77 4.50 -0.98
C THR A 27 -9.02 4.51 -2.47
N ALA A 28 -9.38 3.36 -3.02
CA ALA A 28 -9.80 3.24 -4.41
C ALA A 28 -11.04 2.36 -4.51
N PHE A 29 -11.73 2.44 -5.62
CA PHE A 29 -12.99 1.75 -5.85
C PHE A 29 -12.96 0.99 -7.17
N GLY A 30 -13.81 0.00 -7.28
CA GLY A 30 -13.99 -0.75 -8.51
C GLY A 30 -15.30 -1.54 -8.49
N ASP A 31 -15.68 -2.07 -9.63
CA ASP A 31 -16.87 -2.90 -9.77
C ASP A 31 -16.62 -4.32 -9.29
N THR A 32 -15.36 -4.70 -9.16
CA THR A 32 -14.94 -5.99 -8.61
C THR A 32 -13.82 -5.77 -7.59
N SER A 33 -13.59 -6.78 -6.76
CA SER A 33 -12.46 -6.76 -5.82
C SER A 33 -11.13 -6.53 -6.54
N ASP A 34 -10.90 -7.23 -7.64
CA ASP A 34 -9.66 -7.11 -8.41
C ASP A 34 -9.49 -5.71 -9.00
N GLU A 35 -10.55 -5.12 -9.51
CA GLU A 35 -10.51 -3.76 -10.04
C GLU A 35 -10.20 -2.73 -8.95
N ALA A 36 -10.81 -2.89 -7.79
CA ALA A 36 -10.55 -1.98 -6.67
C ALA A 36 -9.09 -2.05 -6.24
N LYS A 37 -8.54 -3.26 -6.11
CA LYS A 37 -7.12 -3.45 -5.75
C LYS A 37 -6.18 -2.91 -6.82
N GLU A 38 -6.49 -3.15 -8.07
CA GLU A 38 -5.70 -2.64 -9.20
C GLU A 38 -5.67 -1.11 -9.18
N SER A 39 -6.82 -0.49 -8.98
CA SER A 39 -6.91 0.97 -8.88
C SER A 39 -6.11 1.50 -7.70
N LEU A 40 -6.18 0.81 -6.57
CA LEU A 40 -5.41 1.20 -5.38
C LEU A 40 -3.90 1.11 -5.64
N ARG A 41 -3.44 0.03 -6.24
CA ARG A 41 -2.01 -0.12 -6.58
C ARG A 41 -1.53 1.00 -7.50
N ARG A 42 -2.36 1.38 -8.45
CA ARG A 42 -2.04 2.44 -9.40
C ARG A 42 -1.93 3.79 -8.70
N GLU A 43 -2.86 4.08 -7.82
CA GLU A 43 -2.84 5.33 -7.07
C GLU A 43 -1.67 5.40 -6.09
N ILE A 44 -1.38 4.31 -5.41
CA ILE A 44 -0.23 4.25 -4.51
C ILE A 44 1.06 4.41 -5.30
N GLY A 45 1.20 3.72 -6.43
CA GLY A 45 2.37 3.82 -7.28
C GLY A 45 2.61 5.25 -7.76
N SER A 46 1.56 5.91 -8.19
CA SER A 46 1.62 7.30 -8.64
C SER A 46 2.03 8.25 -7.52
N TYR A 47 1.44 8.07 -6.34
CA TYR A 47 1.76 8.89 -5.18
C TYR A 47 3.23 8.74 -4.76
N LEU A 48 3.71 7.50 -4.69
CA LEU A 48 5.08 7.23 -4.29
C LEU A 48 6.10 7.69 -5.33
N GLU A 49 5.76 7.59 -6.60
CA GLU A 49 6.56 8.13 -7.69
C GLU A 49 6.72 9.65 -7.56
N ASP A 50 5.64 10.35 -7.27
CA ASP A 50 5.67 11.78 -7.05
C ASP A 50 6.55 12.14 -5.84
N CYS A 51 6.45 11.36 -4.77
CA CYS A 51 7.29 11.57 -3.59
C CYS A 51 8.77 11.36 -3.91
N GLU A 52 9.08 10.38 -4.74
CA GLU A 52 10.45 10.12 -5.17
C GLU A 52 11.01 11.30 -5.99
N GLU A 53 10.22 11.83 -6.89
CA GLU A 53 10.60 12.99 -7.69
C GLU A 53 10.83 14.23 -6.84
N LEU A 54 10.05 14.41 -5.78
CA LEU A 54 10.21 15.51 -4.85
C LEU A 54 11.33 15.30 -3.84
N GLY A 55 11.92 14.11 -3.81
CA GLY A 55 13.01 13.79 -2.89
C GLY A 55 12.56 13.59 -1.44
N VAL A 56 11.28 13.26 -1.22
CA VAL A 56 10.71 13.09 0.12
C VAL A 56 10.19 11.67 0.38
N LEU A 57 10.50 10.73 -0.51
CA LEU A 57 9.95 9.37 -0.43
C LEU A 57 10.28 8.70 0.90
N ASP A 58 11.54 8.73 1.33
CA ASP A 58 11.95 8.09 2.58
C ASP A 58 11.22 8.67 3.78
N GLU A 59 11.09 9.98 3.83
CA GLU A 59 10.39 10.68 4.91
C GLU A 59 8.92 10.29 4.95
N VAL A 60 8.28 10.23 3.80
CA VAL A 60 6.86 9.85 3.69
C VAL A 60 6.66 8.42 4.15
N LEU A 61 7.54 7.51 3.76
CA LEU A 61 7.43 6.11 4.15
C LEU A 61 7.64 5.94 5.65
N ILE A 62 8.62 6.61 6.22
CA ILE A 62 8.89 6.55 7.67
C ILE A 62 7.69 7.10 8.45
N GLU A 63 7.14 8.22 8.04
CA GLU A 63 5.97 8.81 8.71
C GLU A 63 4.74 7.93 8.60
N ALA A 64 4.61 7.17 7.52
CA ALA A 64 3.51 6.24 7.32
C ALA A 64 3.68 4.92 8.10
N GLY A 65 4.80 4.73 8.77
CA GLY A 65 5.05 3.54 9.57
C GLY A 65 5.78 2.43 8.84
N PHE A 66 6.40 2.73 7.71
CA PHE A 66 7.23 1.76 7.01
C PHE A 66 8.65 1.77 7.57
N TYR A 67 9.32 0.64 7.43
CA TYR A 67 10.74 0.53 7.75
C TYR A 67 11.45 -0.24 6.63
N ASP A 68 12.71 0.08 6.42
CA ASP A 68 13.55 -0.57 5.42
C ASP A 68 14.25 -1.77 6.05
N ASN A 69 14.10 -2.95 5.44
CA ASN A 69 14.74 -4.17 5.90
C ASN A 69 15.86 -4.64 4.97
N ASP A 70 16.51 -3.70 4.30
CA ASP A 70 17.61 -3.85 3.33
C ASP A 70 17.19 -4.25 1.92
N GLU A 71 16.02 -4.85 1.73
CA GLU A 71 15.56 -5.26 0.40
C GLU A 71 14.23 -4.62 0.02
N VAL A 72 13.37 -4.41 1.01
CA VAL A 72 12.03 -3.88 0.79
C VAL A 72 11.65 -2.93 1.92
N TRP A 73 10.73 -2.04 1.63
CA TRP A 73 10.07 -1.27 2.66
C TRP A 73 8.86 -2.05 3.16
N MET A 74 8.79 -2.29 4.46
CA MET A 74 7.71 -3.03 5.09
C MET A 74 6.89 -2.12 5.99
N SER A 75 5.58 -2.29 5.91
CA SER A 75 4.68 -1.64 6.84
C SER A 75 4.81 -2.27 8.24
N SER A 76 4.81 -1.45 9.28
CA SER A 76 4.76 -1.93 10.66
C SER A 76 3.42 -2.57 11.00
N LEU A 77 2.40 -2.37 10.17
CA LEU A 77 1.09 -3.02 10.32
C LEU A 77 1.08 -4.45 9.78
N VAL A 78 2.08 -4.79 8.94
CA VAL A 78 2.24 -6.15 8.42
C VAL A 78 3.08 -6.93 9.42
N THR A 79 2.51 -7.97 10.00
CA THR A 79 3.23 -8.81 10.95
C THR A 79 4.39 -9.50 10.26
N PRO A 80 5.63 -9.40 10.80
CA PRO A 80 6.76 -10.14 10.25
C PRO A 80 6.45 -11.63 10.26
N PRO A 81 6.80 -12.36 9.21
CA PRO A 81 6.37 -13.74 9.07
C PRO A 81 7.08 -14.65 10.03
N LYS A 82 6.40 -15.08 11.06
CA LYS A 82 6.62 -16.40 11.62
C LYS A 82 5.98 -17.42 10.70
N GLU A 83 5.03 -16.99 9.94
CA GLU A 83 4.32 -17.74 8.92
C GLU A 83 4.43 -16.98 7.62
N PRO A 84 4.52 -17.65 6.47
CA PRO A 84 4.72 -16.98 5.21
C PRO A 84 3.42 -16.36 4.70
N LYS A 85 2.87 -15.42 5.45
CA LYS A 85 1.67 -14.70 5.07
C LYS A 85 1.94 -13.23 5.04
N ILE A 86 2.69 -12.83 4.04
CA ILE A 86 2.91 -11.43 3.77
C ILE A 86 2.03 -11.04 2.61
N THR A 87 1.29 -9.96 2.77
CA THR A 87 0.56 -9.39 1.66
C THR A 87 1.53 -8.55 0.86
N ILE A 88 1.86 -9.01 -0.32
CA ILE A 88 2.72 -8.29 -1.26
C ILE A 88 1.80 -7.69 -2.31
N ILE A 89 1.87 -6.42 -2.45
CA ILE A 89 0.96 -5.70 -3.31
C ILE A 89 1.73 -4.99 -4.41
#